data_d722260e2be95849312cb1e365723f0b
#
_entry.id   d722260e2be95849312cb1e365723f0b
#
_cell.length_a   1.000
_cell.length_b   1.000
_cell.length_c   1.000
_cell.angle_alpha   90.00
_cell.angle_beta   90.00
_cell.angle_gamma   90.00
#
_symmetry.space_group_name_H-M   'P 1'
#
loop_
_entity.id
_entity.type
_entity.pdbx_description
1 polymer ?
#
loop_
_entity_poly.entity_id
_entity_poly.type
_entity_poly.pdbx_seq_one_letter_code
_entity_poly.pdbx_strand_id
1 'polypeptide(L)'
;MTEQRAILSIMLASAFIAGVPPSTLAQDYPNRAIRLIVPFPPGGPTDVIARIVANSTSPVLGQTIVVENRPGGAAGTVGTRVVVSADPDGYTLLVSIAGSLTIAPTLFKLEYDPLKDLAPIAIVEQSPEILTVNPAMPNSLAEFIAHARNNPGKVNLSSPGIGTLPHLLGALLQIVSNIKLNHVPYRS
;
A
#
# COMPACT_ATOMS: atom_id res chain seq x y z
N MET A 1 64.48 -31.60 -24.44
CA MET A 1 63.02 -31.71 -24.77
C MET A 1 62.10 -31.91 -23.54
N THR A 2 62.60 -32.34 -22.41
CA THR A 2 61.84 -32.57 -21.16
C THR A 2 61.57 -31.31 -20.36
N GLU A 3 62.51 -30.35 -20.29
CA GLU A 3 62.37 -29.12 -19.51
C GLU A 3 61.36 -28.12 -20.13
N GLN A 4 61.33 -28.00 -21.44
CA GLN A 4 60.34 -27.12 -22.11
C GLN A 4 58.89 -27.55 -21.94
N ARG A 5 58.66 -28.86 -21.84
CA ARG A 5 57.31 -29.43 -21.55
C ARG A 5 56.86 -29.18 -20.13
N ALA A 6 57.78 -29.18 -19.16
CA ALA A 6 57.48 -28.92 -17.76
C ALA A 6 57.08 -27.41 -17.57
N ILE A 7 57.78 -26.48 -18.19
CA ILE A 7 57.48 -25.05 -18.12
C ILE A 7 56.11 -24.71 -18.76
N LEU A 8 55.79 -25.35 -19.90
CA LEU A 8 54.50 -25.16 -20.58
C LEU A 8 53.34 -25.71 -19.75
N SER A 9 53.51 -26.82 -19.05
CA SER A 9 52.50 -27.43 -18.16
C SER A 9 52.22 -26.56 -16.93
N ILE A 10 53.25 -25.92 -16.35
CA ILE A 10 53.08 -25.01 -15.21
C ILE A 10 52.41 -23.72 -15.62
N MET A 11 52.68 -23.15 -16.81
CA MET A 11 51.97 -21.97 -17.32
C MET A 11 50.48 -22.26 -17.64
N LEU A 12 50.13 -23.43 -18.12
CA LEU A 12 48.74 -23.81 -18.37
C LEU A 12 47.94 -24.02 -17.08
N ALA A 13 48.57 -24.52 -16.01
CA ALA A 13 47.92 -24.70 -14.71
C ALA A 13 47.65 -23.39 -13.99
N SER A 14 48.48 -22.35 -14.20
CA SER A 14 48.32 -21.02 -13.60
C SER A 14 47.18 -20.21 -14.25
N ALA A 15 46.85 -20.47 -15.51
CA ALA A 15 45.76 -19.77 -16.24
C ALA A 15 44.37 -20.24 -15.81
N PHE A 16 44.24 -21.39 -15.14
CA PHE A 16 42.93 -21.92 -14.74
C PHE A 16 42.44 -21.41 -13.38
N ILE A 17 43.29 -20.76 -12.59
CA ILE A 17 42.95 -20.24 -11.25
C ILE A 17 42.36 -18.82 -11.31
N ALA A 18 42.53 -18.11 -12.43
CA ALA A 18 42.10 -16.71 -12.57
C ALA A 18 40.62 -16.51 -12.92
N GLY A 19 39.82 -17.57 -13.04
CA GLY A 19 38.45 -17.52 -13.57
C GLY A 19 37.34 -17.81 -12.58
N VAL A 20 37.60 -17.89 -11.26
CA VAL A 20 36.50 -17.99 -10.29
C VAL A 20 35.95 -16.58 -10.08
N PRO A 21 34.74 -16.27 -10.58
CA PRO A 21 34.14 -14.98 -10.28
C PRO A 21 34.03 -14.89 -8.75
N PRO A 22 34.30 -13.71 -8.15
CA PRO A 22 34.07 -13.54 -6.72
C PRO A 22 32.62 -13.92 -6.47
N SER A 23 32.40 -14.89 -5.59
CA SER A 23 31.05 -15.21 -5.10
C SER A 23 30.51 -13.89 -4.55
N THR A 24 29.60 -13.26 -5.25
CA THR A 24 28.80 -12.17 -4.71
C THR A 24 28.04 -12.78 -3.54
N LEU A 25 28.60 -12.64 -2.33
CA LEU A 25 27.87 -12.93 -1.11
C LEU A 25 26.59 -12.10 -1.23
N ALA A 26 25.47 -12.79 -1.40
CA ALA A 26 24.17 -12.13 -1.32
C ALA A 26 24.19 -11.37 0.00
N GLN A 27 24.10 -10.04 -0.06
CA GLN A 27 24.06 -9.25 1.16
C GLN A 27 22.86 -9.75 1.96
N ASP A 28 23.11 -10.13 3.22
CA ASP A 28 22.04 -10.56 4.11
C ASP A 28 20.96 -9.50 4.14
N TYR A 29 19.79 -9.86 3.63
CA TYR A 29 18.63 -8.96 3.66
C TYR A 29 17.72 -9.37 4.83
N PRO A 30 17.25 -8.37 5.62
CA PRO A 30 17.62 -6.96 5.64
C PRO A 30 18.88 -6.70 6.49
N ASN A 31 19.78 -5.82 6.03
CA ASN A 31 20.96 -5.38 6.77
C ASN A 31 20.90 -3.93 7.28
N ARG A 32 19.78 -3.25 7.04
CA ARG A 32 19.50 -1.89 7.50
C ARG A 32 18.00 -1.70 7.77
N ALA A 33 17.63 -0.59 8.40
CA ALA A 33 16.24 -0.29 8.70
C ALA A 33 15.38 -0.22 7.42
N ILE A 34 14.16 -0.72 7.53
CA ILE A 34 13.15 -0.72 6.46
C ILE A 34 12.19 0.45 6.72
N ARG A 35 11.88 1.22 5.68
CA ARG A 35 10.89 2.28 5.73
C ARG A 35 9.52 1.73 5.33
N LEU A 36 8.51 1.96 6.17
CA LEU A 36 7.13 1.57 5.90
C LEU A 36 6.28 2.83 5.72
N ILE A 37 5.99 3.16 4.47
CA ILE A 37 5.24 4.36 4.11
C ILE A 37 3.75 4.12 4.32
N VAL A 38 3.11 5.03 5.05
CA VAL A 38 1.66 5.09 5.27
C VAL A 38 1.13 6.36 4.58
N PRO A 39 0.30 6.24 3.54
CA PRO A 39 -0.17 7.39 2.74
C PRO A 39 -1.32 8.16 3.39
N PHE A 40 -1.47 8.05 4.71
CA PHE A 40 -2.53 8.66 5.51
C PHE A 40 -1.97 9.33 6.76
N PRO A 41 -2.73 10.26 7.40
CA PRO A 41 -2.33 10.88 8.65
C PRO A 41 -2.07 9.86 9.77
N PRO A 42 -1.20 10.20 10.72
CA PRO A 42 -0.96 9.35 11.89
C PRO A 42 -2.22 9.22 12.75
N GLY A 43 -2.38 8.05 13.41
CA GLY A 43 -3.51 7.73 14.28
C GLY A 43 -4.75 7.21 13.55
N GLY A 44 -4.78 7.21 12.23
CA GLY A 44 -5.84 6.55 11.44
C GLY A 44 -5.69 5.03 11.41
N PRO A 45 -6.72 4.28 10.95
CA PRO A 45 -6.70 2.81 10.92
C PRO A 45 -5.48 2.23 10.21
N THR A 46 -5.13 2.76 9.05
CA THR A 46 -3.96 2.30 8.27
C THR A 46 -2.64 2.51 9.02
N ASP A 47 -2.50 3.62 9.78
CA ASP A 47 -1.31 3.88 10.59
C ASP A 47 -1.21 2.90 11.77
N VAL A 48 -2.34 2.63 12.43
CA VAL A 48 -2.39 1.66 13.54
C VAL A 48 -1.96 0.27 13.06
N ILE A 49 -2.51 -0.21 11.96
CA ILE A 49 -2.14 -1.50 11.36
C ILE A 49 -0.66 -1.51 10.95
N ALA A 50 -0.16 -0.45 10.31
CA ALA A 50 1.24 -0.35 9.93
C ALA A 50 2.17 -0.48 11.14
N ARG A 51 1.84 0.16 12.26
CA ARG A 51 2.63 0.06 13.51
C ARG A 51 2.56 -1.33 14.14
N ILE A 52 1.40 -1.99 14.11
CA ILE A 52 1.27 -3.38 14.56
C ILE A 52 2.17 -4.29 13.73
N VAL A 53 2.11 -4.18 12.40
CA VAL A 53 2.96 -4.95 11.48
C VAL A 53 4.43 -4.66 11.74
N ALA A 54 4.82 -3.37 11.82
CA ALA A 54 6.21 -2.99 12.08
C ALA A 54 6.73 -3.57 13.41
N ASN A 55 5.96 -3.45 14.49
CA ASN A 55 6.36 -3.94 15.81
C ASN A 55 6.46 -5.47 15.87
N SER A 56 5.57 -6.18 15.18
CA SER A 56 5.57 -7.65 15.16
C SER A 56 6.66 -8.22 14.25
N THR A 57 6.99 -7.54 13.16
CA THR A 57 7.92 -8.05 12.13
C THR A 57 9.37 -7.64 12.40
N SER A 58 9.63 -6.47 13.00
CA SER A 58 10.98 -6.00 13.28
C SER A 58 11.85 -7.02 14.07
N PRO A 59 11.35 -7.67 15.15
CA PRO A 59 12.14 -8.67 15.87
C PRO A 59 12.46 -9.90 15.02
N VAL A 60 11.55 -10.31 14.14
CA VAL A 60 11.73 -11.47 13.26
C VAL A 60 12.78 -11.21 12.19
N LEU A 61 12.79 -9.99 11.64
CA LEU A 61 13.76 -9.57 10.62
C LEU A 61 15.13 -9.17 11.20
N GLY A 62 15.23 -8.96 12.51
CA GLY A 62 16.44 -8.43 13.14
C GLY A 62 16.76 -6.98 12.75
N GLN A 63 15.83 -6.27 12.10
CA GLN A 63 15.97 -4.88 11.67
C GLN A 63 14.73 -4.07 12.00
N THR A 64 14.92 -2.80 12.31
CA THR A 64 13.82 -1.89 12.63
C THR A 64 13.00 -1.56 11.39
N ILE A 65 11.67 -1.64 11.50
CA ILE A 65 10.74 -1.09 10.51
C ILE A 65 10.27 0.27 11.01
N VAL A 66 10.62 1.33 10.28
CA VAL A 66 10.28 2.72 10.60
C VAL A 66 9.02 3.12 9.86
N VAL A 67 7.94 3.43 10.58
CA VAL A 67 6.67 3.88 10.00
C VAL A 67 6.76 5.38 9.70
N GLU A 68 6.54 5.76 8.44
CA GLU A 68 6.53 7.14 7.97
C GLU A 68 5.18 7.50 7.37
N ASN A 69 4.48 8.46 7.95
CA ASN A 69 3.23 8.97 7.40
C ASN A 69 3.52 10.00 6.28
N ARG A 70 2.99 9.75 5.09
CA ARG A 70 3.10 10.62 3.90
C ARG A 70 1.70 10.89 3.33
N PRO A 71 0.86 11.64 4.07
CA PRO A 71 -0.51 11.91 3.65
C PRO A 71 -0.55 12.84 2.45
N GLY A 72 -1.64 12.74 1.66
CA GLY A 72 -1.93 13.65 0.57
C GLY A 72 -2.38 12.96 -0.70
N GLY A 73 -3.00 13.77 -1.57
CA GLY A 73 -3.66 13.29 -2.78
C GLY A 73 -4.96 12.53 -2.50
N ALA A 74 -5.71 12.26 -3.56
CA ALA A 74 -6.91 11.43 -3.44
C ALA A 74 -6.51 9.99 -3.12
N ALA A 75 -7.16 9.39 -2.11
CA ALA A 75 -6.89 8.02 -1.66
C ALA A 75 -5.40 7.71 -1.38
N GLY A 76 -4.59 8.70 -0.93
CA GLY A 76 -3.20 8.49 -0.54
C GLY A 76 -2.20 8.37 -1.70
N THR A 77 -2.52 8.94 -2.86
CA THR A 77 -1.66 8.84 -4.06
C THR A 77 -0.27 9.47 -3.88
N VAL A 78 -0.13 10.48 -3.01
CA VAL A 78 1.17 11.11 -2.71
C VAL A 78 2.12 10.12 -2.04
N GLY A 79 1.68 9.44 -0.98
CA GLY A 79 2.50 8.45 -0.28
C GLY A 79 2.81 7.23 -1.14
N THR A 80 1.86 6.78 -1.96
CA THR A 80 2.08 5.68 -2.92
C THR A 80 3.18 6.03 -3.92
N ARG A 81 3.19 7.27 -4.45
CA ARG A 81 4.26 7.74 -5.36
C ARG A 81 5.64 7.74 -4.72
N VAL A 82 5.75 8.03 -3.42
CA VAL A 82 7.04 7.95 -2.70
C VAL A 82 7.65 6.56 -2.81
N VAL A 83 6.81 5.51 -2.69
CA VAL A 83 7.29 4.11 -2.78
C VAL A 83 7.62 3.72 -4.21
N VAL A 84 6.76 4.07 -5.16
CA VAL A 84 7.00 3.81 -6.60
C VAL A 84 8.29 4.47 -7.10
N SER A 85 8.67 5.64 -6.55
CA SER A 85 9.88 6.35 -6.93
C SER A 85 11.13 5.91 -6.15
N ALA A 86 11.00 4.99 -5.20
CA ALA A 86 12.12 4.46 -4.43
C ALA A 86 12.81 3.32 -5.19
N ASP A 87 14.06 3.02 -4.80
CA ASP A 87 14.78 1.86 -5.32
C ASP A 87 14.00 0.57 -5.01
N PRO A 88 13.87 -0.38 -5.96
CA PRO A 88 13.14 -1.63 -5.75
C PRO A 88 13.97 -2.69 -5.01
N ASP A 89 14.60 -2.28 -3.92
CA ASP A 89 15.55 -3.05 -3.12
C ASP A 89 14.92 -3.70 -1.86
N GLY A 90 13.61 -3.52 -1.66
CA GLY A 90 12.86 -4.04 -0.52
C GLY A 90 12.95 -3.20 0.76
N TYR A 91 13.67 -2.07 0.77
CA TYR A 91 13.82 -1.23 1.96
C TYR A 91 12.80 -0.08 2.05
N THR A 92 11.97 0.11 1.03
CA THR A 92 10.85 1.04 1.08
C THR A 92 9.56 0.30 0.75
N LEU A 93 8.72 0.13 1.75
CA LEU A 93 7.46 -0.61 1.68
C LEU A 93 6.27 0.35 1.78
N LEU A 94 5.12 -0.10 1.29
CA LEU A 94 3.85 0.63 1.37
C LEU A 94 2.82 -0.20 2.16
N VAL A 95 2.17 0.41 3.14
CA VAL A 95 0.87 -0.06 3.64
C VAL A 95 -0.21 0.82 3.05
N SER A 96 -1.09 0.25 2.27
CA SER A 96 -2.13 0.99 1.54
C SER A 96 -3.49 0.33 1.69
N ILE A 97 -4.50 1.00 1.17
CA ILE A 97 -5.89 0.53 1.12
C ILE A 97 -6.27 0.17 -0.31
N ALA A 98 -7.29 -0.66 -0.47
CA ALA A 98 -7.81 -1.02 -1.79
C ALA A 98 -8.12 0.19 -2.67
N GLY A 99 -8.66 1.28 -2.08
CA GLY A 99 -8.96 2.51 -2.80
C GLY A 99 -7.78 3.12 -3.55
N SER A 100 -6.60 3.13 -2.92
CA SER A 100 -5.37 3.67 -3.54
C SER A 100 -4.88 2.87 -4.74
N LEU A 101 -5.10 1.55 -4.71
CA LEU A 101 -4.52 0.62 -5.68
C LEU A 101 -5.50 0.23 -6.79
N THR A 102 -6.81 0.15 -6.49
CA THR A 102 -7.81 -0.35 -7.44
C THR A 102 -8.79 0.73 -7.93
N ILE A 103 -9.10 1.73 -7.10
CA ILE A 103 -10.08 2.78 -7.41
C ILE A 103 -9.39 4.03 -7.99
N ALA A 104 -8.33 4.49 -7.35
CA ALA A 104 -7.64 5.72 -7.74
C ALA A 104 -7.15 5.70 -9.20
N PRO A 105 -6.63 4.59 -9.77
CA PRO A 105 -6.23 4.56 -11.19
C PRO A 105 -7.36 4.81 -12.18
N THR A 106 -8.59 4.46 -11.82
CA THR A 106 -9.77 4.70 -12.67
C THR A 106 -10.30 6.12 -12.53
N LEU A 107 -10.20 6.71 -11.34
CA LEU A 107 -10.77 8.04 -11.06
C LEU A 107 -9.81 9.20 -11.34
N PHE A 108 -8.51 8.95 -11.28
CA PHE A 108 -7.49 9.98 -11.36
C PHE A 108 -6.42 9.63 -12.39
N LYS A 109 -5.87 10.64 -13.03
CA LYS A 109 -4.68 10.47 -13.86
C LYS A 109 -3.47 10.34 -12.93
N LEU A 110 -3.02 9.12 -12.71
CA LEU A 110 -1.84 8.83 -11.90
C LEU A 110 -0.56 8.88 -12.75
N GLU A 111 0.57 9.19 -12.11
CA GLU A 111 1.90 9.15 -12.70
C GLU A 111 2.57 7.76 -12.54
N TYR A 112 1.82 6.78 -12.05
CA TYR A 112 2.27 5.40 -11.81
C TYR A 112 1.16 4.41 -12.09
N ASP A 113 1.53 3.16 -12.33
CA ASP A 113 0.61 2.02 -12.51
C ASP A 113 0.79 1.05 -11.34
N PRO A 114 -0.17 0.97 -10.39
CA PRO A 114 -0.01 0.11 -9.21
C PRO A 114 0.23 -1.38 -9.54
N LEU A 115 -0.24 -1.84 -10.70
CA LEU A 115 -0.09 -3.25 -11.12
C LEU A 115 1.29 -3.55 -11.69
N LYS A 116 2.03 -2.53 -12.15
CA LYS A 116 3.37 -2.69 -12.74
C LYS A 116 4.47 -2.21 -11.82
N ASP A 117 4.20 -1.12 -11.09
CA ASP A 117 5.22 -0.40 -10.34
C ASP A 117 5.30 -0.85 -8.86
N LEU A 118 4.37 -1.71 -8.41
CA LEU A 118 4.34 -2.25 -7.06
C LEU A 118 4.29 -3.78 -7.08
N ALA A 119 5.10 -4.41 -6.22
CA ALA A 119 5.05 -5.84 -5.96
C ALA A 119 4.21 -6.11 -4.70
N PRO A 120 3.06 -6.83 -4.79
CA PRO A 120 2.25 -7.14 -3.61
C PRO A 120 2.96 -8.18 -2.73
N ILE A 121 2.95 -7.97 -1.41
CA ILE A 121 3.57 -8.86 -0.43
C ILE A 121 2.49 -9.67 0.29
N ALA A 122 1.55 -9.01 0.97
CA ALA A 122 0.51 -9.66 1.76
C ALA A 122 -0.68 -8.73 1.99
N ILE A 123 -1.83 -9.34 2.27
CA ILE A 123 -2.98 -8.64 2.86
C ILE A 123 -2.81 -8.67 4.37
N VAL A 124 -2.65 -7.51 4.99
CA VAL A 124 -2.39 -7.38 6.43
C VAL A 124 -3.66 -7.17 7.26
N GLU A 125 -4.77 -6.81 6.60
CA GLU A 125 -6.07 -6.59 7.23
C GLU A 125 -7.20 -6.82 6.24
N GLN A 126 -8.33 -7.32 6.74
CA GLN A 126 -9.62 -7.33 6.07
C GLN A 126 -10.69 -6.87 7.06
N SER A 127 -11.41 -5.81 6.73
CA SER A 127 -12.52 -5.32 7.56
C SER A 127 -13.78 -5.12 6.74
N PRO A 128 -14.97 -5.41 7.31
CA PRO A 128 -16.23 -5.13 6.65
C PRO A 128 -16.53 -3.63 6.68
N GLU A 129 -17.14 -3.12 5.63
CA GLU A 129 -17.72 -1.77 5.63
C GLU A 129 -19.13 -1.80 6.20
N ILE A 130 -19.41 -0.91 7.14
CA ILE A 130 -20.70 -0.84 7.83
C ILE A 130 -21.29 0.56 7.63
N LEU A 131 -22.56 0.60 7.20
CA LEU A 131 -23.33 1.84 7.20
C LEU A 131 -23.85 2.11 8.62
N THR A 132 -23.38 3.19 9.22
CA THR A 132 -23.86 3.67 10.52
C THR A 132 -24.64 4.96 10.35
N VAL A 133 -25.64 5.18 11.18
CA VAL A 133 -26.46 6.38 11.16
C VAL A 133 -26.56 6.98 12.57
N ASN A 134 -26.85 8.28 12.64
CA ASN A 134 -27.15 8.94 13.91
C ASN A 134 -28.39 8.24 14.55
N PRO A 135 -28.42 8.04 15.90
CA PRO A 135 -29.57 7.44 16.57
C PRO A 135 -30.93 8.13 16.35
N ALA A 136 -30.93 9.41 15.93
CA ALA A 136 -32.14 10.15 15.56
C ALA A 136 -32.66 9.80 14.15
N MET A 137 -31.89 9.06 13.35
CA MET A 137 -32.29 8.56 12.04
C MET A 137 -33.05 7.23 12.17
N PRO A 138 -33.83 6.85 11.14
CA PRO A 138 -34.45 5.54 11.12
C PRO A 138 -33.41 4.41 11.31
N ASN A 139 -33.75 3.39 12.09
CA ASN A 139 -32.82 2.33 12.52
C ASN A 139 -32.86 1.06 11.63
N SER A 140 -33.64 1.08 10.56
CA SER A 140 -33.59 0.03 9.54
C SER A 140 -33.16 0.62 8.17
N LEU A 141 -32.52 -0.19 7.35
CA LEU A 141 -32.07 0.22 6.02
C LEU A 141 -33.27 0.65 5.14
N ALA A 142 -34.38 -0.06 5.22
CA ALA A 142 -35.58 0.25 4.44
C ALA A 142 -36.15 1.63 4.80
N GLU A 143 -36.29 1.91 6.09
CA GLU A 143 -36.78 3.20 6.59
C GLU A 143 -35.78 4.34 6.30
N PHE A 144 -34.48 4.08 6.42
CA PHE A 144 -33.44 5.04 6.02
C PHE A 144 -33.55 5.41 4.54
N ILE A 145 -33.71 4.43 3.66
CA ILE A 145 -33.90 4.66 2.22
C ILE A 145 -35.17 5.47 1.96
N ALA A 146 -36.28 5.14 2.62
CA ALA A 146 -37.54 5.89 2.50
C ALA A 146 -37.37 7.34 2.98
N HIS A 147 -36.70 7.55 4.11
CA HIS A 147 -36.38 8.87 4.64
C HIS A 147 -35.52 9.69 3.66
N ALA A 148 -34.48 9.09 3.11
CA ALA A 148 -33.58 9.75 2.16
C ALA A 148 -34.30 10.13 0.85
N ARG A 149 -35.24 9.28 0.36
CA ARG A 149 -36.09 9.60 -0.81
C ARG A 149 -36.99 10.82 -0.58
N ASN A 150 -37.56 10.93 0.62
CA ASN A 150 -38.39 12.04 1.00
C ASN A 150 -37.62 13.32 1.31
N ASN A 151 -36.28 13.24 1.44
CA ASN A 151 -35.39 14.33 1.78
C ASN A 151 -34.19 14.38 0.84
N PRO A 152 -34.35 14.53 -0.49
CA PRO A 152 -33.26 14.41 -1.44
C PRO A 152 -32.18 15.48 -1.21
N GLY A 153 -30.94 15.05 -1.05
CA GLY A 153 -29.77 15.90 -0.82
C GLY A 153 -29.68 16.52 0.57
N LYS A 154 -30.60 16.22 1.51
CA LYS A 154 -30.56 16.74 2.88
C LYS A 154 -29.89 15.83 3.87
N VAL A 155 -29.74 14.55 3.54
CA VAL A 155 -29.02 13.58 4.38
C VAL A 155 -27.55 13.58 4.03
N ASN A 156 -26.69 13.88 5.01
CA ASN A 156 -25.25 13.86 4.82
C ASN A 156 -24.70 12.44 4.90
N LEU A 157 -23.80 12.11 3.99
CA LEU A 157 -23.00 10.89 3.98
C LEU A 157 -21.54 11.27 4.14
N SER A 158 -20.92 10.88 5.23
CA SER A 158 -19.48 11.09 5.45
C SER A 158 -18.65 9.93 4.90
N SER A 159 -17.44 10.25 4.46
CA SER A 159 -16.44 9.25 4.08
C SER A 159 -15.03 9.73 4.46
N PRO A 160 -14.04 8.81 4.53
CA PRO A 160 -12.64 9.18 4.77
C PRO A 160 -11.99 9.99 3.64
N GLY A 161 -12.68 10.17 2.52
CA GLY A 161 -12.18 10.97 1.40
C GLY A 161 -12.64 10.48 0.03
N ILE A 162 -12.43 11.32 -0.96
CA ILE A 162 -12.78 11.01 -2.35
C ILE A 162 -11.86 9.90 -2.88
N GLY A 163 -12.44 8.90 -3.56
CA GLY A 163 -11.71 7.75 -4.11
C GLY A 163 -11.48 6.60 -3.12
N THR A 164 -11.97 6.74 -1.88
CA THR A 164 -11.96 5.63 -0.90
C THR A 164 -13.13 4.67 -1.13
N LEU A 165 -13.01 3.43 -0.62
CA LEU A 165 -14.09 2.44 -0.73
C LEU A 165 -15.41 2.93 -0.11
N PRO A 166 -15.46 3.53 1.10
CA PRO A 166 -16.70 4.08 1.66
C PRO A 166 -17.36 5.15 0.78
N HIS A 167 -16.59 5.99 0.10
CA HIS A 167 -17.14 6.95 -0.87
C HIS A 167 -17.86 6.25 -2.02
N LEU A 168 -17.24 5.23 -2.63
CA LEU A 168 -17.85 4.49 -3.75
C LEU A 168 -19.05 3.66 -3.31
N LEU A 169 -19.02 3.06 -2.13
CA LEU A 169 -20.17 2.33 -1.57
C LEU A 169 -21.36 3.29 -1.32
N GLY A 170 -21.07 4.50 -0.84
CA GLY A 170 -22.09 5.54 -0.72
C GLY A 170 -22.67 5.98 -2.05
N ALA A 171 -21.86 6.09 -3.10
CA ALA A 171 -22.32 6.37 -4.45
C ALA A 171 -23.16 5.21 -5.02
N LEU A 172 -22.72 3.97 -4.82
CA LEU A 172 -23.46 2.78 -5.22
C LEU A 172 -24.81 2.68 -4.51
N LEU A 173 -24.85 2.92 -3.19
CA LEU A 173 -26.11 2.94 -2.43
C LEU A 173 -27.11 3.94 -3.02
N GLN A 174 -26.65 5.14 -3.39
CA GLN A 174 -27.49 6.15 -4.03
C GLN A 174 -28.08 5.66 -5.35
N ILE A 175 -27.26 5.02 -6.19
CA ILE A 175 -27.67 4.49 -7.50
C ILE A 175 -28.70 3.37 -7.34
N VAL A 176 -28.38 2.33 -6.55
CA VAL A 176 -29.24 1.14 -6.44
C VAL A 176 -30.53 1.40 -5.67
N SER A 177 -30.54 2.39 -4.77
CA SER A 177 -31.72 2.75 -3.97
C SER A 177 -32.51 3.92 -4.55
N ASN A 178 -32.03 4.55 -5.63
CA ASN A 178 -32.58 5.76 -6.21
C ASN A 178 -32.85 6.86 -5.16
N ILE A 179 -31.77 7.21 -4.41
CA ILE A 179 -31.78 8.25 -3.39
C ILE A 179 -30.69 9.28 -3.70
N LYS A 180 -30.79 10.47 -3.11
CA LYS A 180 -29.78 11.53 -3.22
C LYS A 180 -29.29 11.90 -1.82
N LEU A 181 -28.00 11.67 -1.57
CA LEU A 181 -27.30 12.05 -0.35
C LEU A 181 -26.32 13.20 -0.64
N ASN A 182 -25.98 13.97 0.38
CA ASN A 182 -24.97 15.00 0.31
C ASN A 182 -23.65 14.43 0.83
N HIS A 183 -22.67 14.19 -0.06
CA HIS A 183 -21.38 13.62 0.34
C HIS A 183 -20.49 14.67 1.01
N VAL A 184 -20.00 14.35 2.21
CA VAL A 184 -19.08 15.17 3.02
C VAL A 184 -17.77 14.39 3.21
N PRO A 185 -16.73 14.63 2.39
CA PRO A 185 -15.45 13.95 2.52
C PRO A 185 -14.64 14.55 3.69
N TYR A 186 -14.09 13.68 4.52
CA TYR A 186 -13.12 14.02 5.56
C TYR A 186 -11.70 13.67 5.10
N ARG A 187 -10.72 14.25 5.78
CA ARG A 187 -9.31 13.86 5.61
C ARG A 187 -8.96 12.87 6.71
N SER A 188 -8.81 11.62 6.38
CA SER A 188 -8.37 10.59 7.34
C SER A 188 -7.20 9.79 6.76
#